data_bce874b66976dee9936c242c67afc5fa
#
_entry.id   bce874b66976dee9936c242c67afc5fa
#
_cell.length_a   1.000
_cell.length_b   1.000
_cell.length_c   1.000
_cell.angle_alpha   90.00
_cell.angle_beta   90.00
_cell.angle_gamma   90.00
#
_symmetry.space_group_name_H-M   'P 1'
#
loop_
_entity.id
_entity.type
_entity.pdbx_description
1 polymer ?
#
loop_
_entity_poly.entity_id
_entity_poly.type
_entity_poly.pdbx_seq_one_letter_code
_entity_poly.pdbx_strand_id
1 'polypeptide(L)'
;ADDGTGIKVYTTPNEEAQQDISLSVNHFNVGELTKVIPFMPDISGFLHGDFHYMQADSLTTVSAEMLVNGMTYNGVRLGDLGLNGIYFPNADGSHYVDAICTHDGNEIVLLNGRYYDVGGRGMLEGESTFQRVPFAFLNAFMPDGPLAMSGYASGDFMLSGGIDNPILNGQLRTDSLNIKADSYSVNLRIPDHTVTVDDSRLALNRIEAYAAGDTPLVLDGNIDFSRLDNVLLDMNVRAKDYPLINAPKKQGTLAYGKMFVNLGGRLWGTPTDLKMRGRLDVLGSTDVSCYLSDTPITVDDQLSD
;
A
#
# COMPACT_ATOMS: atom_id res chain seq x y z
N ALA A 1 -24.06 19.87 25.30
CA ALA A 1 -22.92 19.12 25.80
C ALA A 1 -21.78 19.41 24.86
N ASP A 2 -20.71 19.98 25.38
CA ASP A 2 -19.48 20.22 24.63
C ASP A 2 -18.86 18.84 24.43
N ASP A 3 -18.93 18.30 23.22
CA ASP A 3 -18.42 16.95 22.89
C ASP A 3 -16.89 16.94 22.78
N GLY A 4 -16.24 18.05 23.09
CA GLY A 4 -14.80 18.22 23.03
C GLY A 4 -14.27 18.47 21.61
N THR A 5 -15.12 18.48 20.59
CA THR A 5 -14.73 18.81 19.21
C THR A 5 -14.38 20.29 19.11
N GLY A 6 -13.24 20.62 18.55
CA GLY A 6 -12.82 22.00 18.42
C GLY A 6 -11.62 22.20 17.53
N ILE A 7 -11.62 23.34 16.87
CA ILE A 7 -10.47 23.87 16.15
C ILE A 7 -10.12 25.19 16.82
N LYS A 8 -8.87 25.33 17.28
CA LYS A 8 -8.35 26.54 17.90
C LYS A 8 -7.17 27.05 17.09
N VAL A 9 -7.22 28.33 16.74
CA VAL A 9 -6.10 29.04 16.14
C VAL A 9 -5.66 30.10 17.11
N TYR A 10 -4.39 30.16 17.41
CA TYR A 10 -3.85 31.18 18.31
C TYR A 10 -2.45 31.61 17.83
N THR A 11 -2.07 32.81 18.15
CA THR A 11 -0.76 33.37 17.87
C THR A 11 -0.04 33.59 19.18
N THR A 12 1.23 33.20 19.27
CA THR A 12 2.09 33.44 20.41
C THR A 12 2.96 34.65 20.12
N PRO A 13 2.91 35.72 20.95
CA PRO A 13 3.85 36.81 20.84
C PRO A 13 5.28 36.28 21.05
N ASN A 14 6.10 36.40 20.00
CA ASN A 14 7.50 35.98 20.02
C ASN A 14 8.35 37.12 19.48
N GLU A 15 9.31 37.59 20.30
CA GLU A 15 10.17 38.72 19.92
C GLU A 15 11.15 38.34 18.79
N GLU A 16 11.43 37.05 18.59
CA GLU A 16 12.34 36.52 17.60
C GLU A 16 11.61 36.07 16.31
N ALA A 17 10.29 36.04 16.29
CA ALA A 17 9.48 35.57 15.15
C ALA A 17 8.57 36.71 14.64
N GLN A 18 8.50 36.86 13.31
CA GLN A 18 7.56 37.76 12.65
C GLN A 18 6.14 37.21 12.69
N GLN A 19 6.00 35.88 12.61
CA GLN A 19 4.73 35.15 12.75
C GLN A 19 4.97 33.87 13.54
N ASP A 20 4.08 33.61 14.49
CA ASP A 20 4.04 32.40 15.29
C ASP A 20 2.56 32.01 15.44
N ILE A 21 2.15 31.00 14.67
CA ILE A 21 0.74 30.59 14.56
C ILE A 21 0.64 29.12 14.92
N SER A 22 -0.22 28.81 15.87
CA SER A 22 -0.56 27.44 16.22
C SER A 22 -2.01 27.15 15.88
N LEU A 23 -2.23 25.98 15.31
CA LEU A 23 -3.53 25.40 15.03
C LEU A 23 -3.66 24.09 15.81
N SER A 24 -4.60 24.03 16.73
CA SER A 24 -4.93 22.79 17.48
C SER A 24 -6.29 22.28 17.02
N VAL A 25 -6.33 20.99 16.66
CA VAL A 25 -7.53 20.27 16.24
C VAL A 25 -7.81 19.18 17.27
N ASN A 26 -8.99 19.17 17.84
CA ASN A 26 -9.38 18.16 18.79
C ASN A 26 -10.66 17.44 18.36
N HIS A 27 -10.60 16.13 18.28
CA HIS A 27 -11.73 15.23 17.99
C HIS A 27 -12.51 15.61 16.70
N PHE A 28 -11.79 15.96 15.65
CA PHE A 28 -12.39 16.30 14.36
C PHE A 28 -12.69 15.01 13.58
N ASN A 29 -13.95 14.80 13.19
CA ASN A 29 -14.35 13.68 12.36
C ASN A 29 -13.86 13.88 10.91
N VAL A 30 -12.84 13.15 10.47
CA VAL A 30 -12.28 13.28 9.12
C VAL A 30 -13.26 12.86 8.03
N GLY A 31 -14.25 12.03 8.33
CA GLY A 31 -15.34 11.67 7.41
C GLY A 31 -16.20 12.86 6.99
N GLU A 32 -16.19 13.97 7.73
CA GLU A 32 -16.88 15.19 7.29
C GLU A 32 -16.21 15.82 6.05
N LEU A 33 -14.92 15.58 5.83
CA LEU A 33 -14.19 16.07 4.67
C LEU A 33 -14.69 15.43 3.37
N THR A 34 -15.10 14.16 3.41
CA THR A 34 -15.64 13.44 2.22
C THR A 34 -16.93 14.07 1.70
N LYS A 35 -17.66 14.79 2.58
CA LYS A 35 -18.92 15.48 2.21
C LYS A 35 -18.67 16.80 1.49
N VAL A 36 -17.49 17.39 1.64
CA VAL A 36 -17.15 18.74 1.17
C VAL A 36 -16.13 18.71 0.02
N ILE A 37 -15.26 17.71 0.02
CA ILE A 37 -14.19 17.57 -0.99
C ILE A 37 -14.64 16.53 -2.02
N PRO A 38 -14.94 16.95 -3.26
CA PRO A 38 -15.30 16.03 -4.34
C PRO A 38 -14.16 15.05 -4.63
N PHE A 39 -14.52 13.81 -4.94
CA PHE A 39 -13.57 12.73 -5.29
C PHE A 39 -12.62 12.28 -4.15
N MET A 40 -12.85 12.73 -2.92
CA MET A 40 -12.13 12.21 -1.79
C MET A 40 -12.54 10.75 -1.54
N PRO A 41 -11.58 9.83 -1.32
CA PRO A 41 -11.90 8.46 -0.98
C PRO A 41 -12.71 8.39 0.34
N ASP A 42 -13.42 7.28 0.54
CA ASP A 42 -14.16 7.05 1.77
C ASP A 42 -13.19 6.87 2.94
N ILE A 43 -13.08 7.91 3.77
CA ILE A 43 -12.25 7.90 4.97
C ILE A 43 -13.10 8.17 6.20
N SER A 44 -12.73 7.57 7.33
CA SER A 44 -13.31 7.91 8.63
C SER A 44 -12.25 7.84 9.73
N GLY A 45 -12.59 8.37 10.89
CA GLY A 45 -11.74 8.44 12.07
C GLY A 45 -11.83 9.80 12.74
N PHE A 46 -11.16 9.95 13.89
CA PHE A 46 -11.14 11.20 14.65
C PHE A 46 -9.72 11.75 14.72
N LEU A 47 -9.54 12.92 14.10
CA LEU A 47 -8.26 13.63 14.09
C LEU A 47 -8.08 14.43 15.37
N HIS A 48 -6.94 14.24 15.98
CA HIS A 48 -6.33 15.10 16.97
C HIS A 48 -5.00 15.59 16.42
N GLY A 49 -4.65 16.84 16.59
CA GLY A 49 -3.35 17.30 16.11
C GLY A 49 -3.06 18.75 16.42
N ASP A 50 -1.79 19.03 16.50
CA ASP A 50 -1.22 20.36 16.65
C ASP A 50 -0.32 20.66 15.47
N PHE A 51 -0.54 21.84 14.88
CA PHE A 51 0.25 22.38 13.78
C PHE A 51 0.85 23.68 14.24
N HIS A 52 2.13 23.85 14.00
CA HIS A 52 2.83 25.05 14.35
C HIS A 52 3.56 25.62 13.14
N TYR A 53 3.27 26.85 12.82
CA TYR A 53 3.93 27.64 11.78
C TYR A 53 4.68 28.77 12.44
N MET A 54 5.98 28.84 12.21
CA MET A 54 6.86 29.90 12.70
C MET A 54 7.65 30.51 11.55
N GLN A 55 7.63 31.82 11.46
CA GLN A 55 8.44 32.57 10.53
C GLN A 55 9.35 33.56 11.29
N ALA A 56 10.65 33.38 11.16
CA ALA A 56 11.66 34.24 11.72
C ALA A 56 12.61 34.71 10.61
N ASP A 57 12.68 36.02 10.33
CA ASP A 57 13.44 36.60 9.23
C ASP A 57 13.14 35.94 7.86
N SER A 58 14.08 35.17 7.33
CA SER A 58 13.96 34.44 6.07
C SER A 58 13.66 32.95 6.25
N LEU A 59 13.54 32.49 7.50
CA LEU A 59 13.29 31.06 7.82
C LEU A 59 11.83 30.82 8.18
N THR A 60 11.23 29.86 7.52
CA THR A 60 9.88 29.38 7.83
C THR A 60 9.97 27.94 8.29
N THR A 61 9.45 27.63 9.46
CA THR A 61 9.36 26.27 9.97
C THR A 61 7.91 25.87 10.13
N VAL A 62 7.58 24.67 9.71
CA VAL A 62 6.27 24.06 9.95
C VAL A 62 6.46 22.74 10.68
N SER A 63 5.80 22.55 11.80
CA SER A 63 5.74 21.27 12.47
C SER A 63 4.31 20.82 12.61
N ALA A 64 4.10 19.50 12.61
CA ALA A 64 2.81 18.88 12.77
C ALA A 64 2.92 17.63 13.64
N GLU A 65 2.03 17.51 14.61
CA GLU A 65 1.81 16.28 15.36
C GLU A 65 0.34 15.91 15.19
N MET A 66 0.08 14.78 14.51
CA MET A 66 -1.28 14.36 14.16
C MET A 66 -1.51 12.92 14.59
N LEU A 67 -2.72 12.63 15.06
CA LEU A 67 -3.19 11.29 15.35
C LEU A 67 -4.63 11.15 14.84
N VAL A 68 -4.89 10.19 13.98
CA VAL A 68 -6.23 9.80 13.55
C VAL A 68 -6.58 8.49 14.24
N ASN A 69 -7.47 8.55 15.23
CA ASN A 69 -7.95 7.36 15.91
C ASN A 69 -9.00 6.62 15.08
N GLY A 70 -8.89 5.31 15.05
CA GLY A 70 -9.83 4.41 14.39
C GLY A 70 -9.98 4.69 12.90
N MET A 71 -8.88 5.01 12.22
CA MET A 71 -8.91 5.33 10.79
C MET A 71 -9.42 4.17 9.97
N THR A 72 -10.34 4.45 9.04
CA THR A 72 -10.71 3.56 7.94
C THR A 72 -10.46 4.25 6.61
N TYR A 73 -10.16 3.46 5.59
CA TYR A 73 -10.01 3.91 4.21
C TYR A 73 -10.69 2.91 3.28
N ASN A 74 -11.65 3.36 2.49
CA ASN A 74 -12.50 2.51 1.64
C ASN A 74 -13.09 1.31 2.40
N GLY A 75 -13.59 1.54 3.62
CA GLY A 75 -14.18 0.50 4.48
C GLY A 75 -13.17 -0.44 5.16
N VAL A 76 -11.88 -0.37 4.83
CA VAL A 76 -10.82 -1.17 5.47
C VAL A 76 -10.30 -0.43 6.71
N ARG A 77 -10.30 -1.12 7.85
CA ARG A 77 -9.78 -0.56 9.10
C ARG A 77 -8.25 -0.53 9.08
N LEU A 78 -7.69 0.67 9.25
CA LEU A 78 -6.25 0.91 9.31
C LEU A 78 -5.72 1.05 10.74
N GLY A 79 -6.59 1.20 11.75
CA GLY A 79 -6.19 1.42 13.15
C GLY A 79 -5.92 2.88 13.48
N ASP A 80 -5.11 3.14 14.49
CA ASP A 80 -4.71 4.48 14.90
C ASP A 80 -3.45 4.90 14.15
N LEU A 81 -3.54 5.93 13.30
CA LEU A 81 -2.44 6.42 12.50
C LEU A 81 -1.95 7.77 13.01
N GLY A 82 -0.67 7.85 13.33
CA GLY A 82 -0.02 9.10 13.75
C GLY A 82 1.01 9.57 12.72
N LEU A 83 1.23 10.88 12.70
CA LEU A 83 2.27 11.55 11.93
C LEU A 83 2.89 12.65 12.80
N ASN A 84 4.19 12.56 13.00
CA ASN A 84 5.02 13.61 13.56
C ASN A 84 5.96 14.11 12.48
N GLY A 85 5.98 15.40 12.18
CA GLY A 85 6.80 15.90 11.12
C GLY A 85 7.24 17.34 11.31
N ILE A 86 8.39 17.65 10.71
CA ILE A 86 8.93 19.00 10.62
C ILE A 86 9.34 19.29 9.19
N TYR A 87 9.05 20.49 8.74
CA TYR A 87 9.50 21.04 7.47
C TYR A 87 10.16 22.38 7.70
N PHE A 88 11.31 22.60 7.04
CA PHE A 88 11.95 23.89 7.01
C PHE A 88 12.77 24.11 5.72
N PRO A 89 12.77 25.32 5.16
CA PRO A 89 13.69 25.70 4.09
C PRO A 89 15.07 26.00 4.67
N ASN A 90 16.11 25.67 3.91
CA ASN A 90 17.48 26.01 4.21
C ASN A 90 17.88 27.33 3.49
N ALA A 91 18.96 27.94 3.96
CA ALA A 91 19.52 29.20 3.38
C ALA A 91 19.98 29.02 1.93
N ASP A 92 20.25 27.80 1.47
CA ASP A 92 20.64 27.49 0.08
C ASP A 92 19.42 27.31 -0.87
N GLY A 93 18.22 27.54 -0.38
CA GLY A 93 16.96 27.35 -1.12
C GLY A 93 16.46 25.92 -1.21
N SER A 94 17.13 24.99 -0.53
CA SER A 94 16.59 23.63 -0.38
C SER A 94 15.54 23.58 0.72
N HIS A 95 14.70 22.55 0.67
CA HIS A 95 13.62 22.30 1.63
C HIS A 95 13.83 20.93 2.28
N TYR A 96 13.78 20.90 3.60
CA TYR A 96 14.00 19.69 4.37
C TYR A 96 12.71 19.21 5.02
N VAL A 97 12.52 17.91 5.04
CA VAL A 97 11.40 17.22 5.71
C VAL A 97 11.96 16.09 6.56
N ASP A 98 11.51 16.02 7.79
CA ASP A 98 11.71 14.89 8.68
C ASP A 98 10.34 14.47 9.21
N ALA A 99 10.00 13.18 9.15
CA ALA A 99 8.69 12.70 9.55
C ALA A 99 8.75 11.28 10.11
N ILE A 100 7.93 11.04 11.12
CA ILE A 100 7.71 9.74 11.73
C ILE A 100 6.22 9.40 11.62
N CYS A 101 5.90 8.27 10.99
CA CYS A 101 4.54 7.73 10.99
C CYS A 101 4.42 6.62 12.03
N THR A 102 3.31 6.59 12.74
CA THR A 102 3.01 5.56 13.74
C THR A 102 1.71 4.81 13.39
N HIS A 103 1.64 3.56 13.81
CA HIS A 103 0.46 2.72 13.72
C HIS A 103 0.22 2.04 15.08
N ASP A 104 -0.96 2.28 15.67
CA ASP A 104 -1.31 1.80 17.00
C ASP A 104 -0.22 2.09 18.03
N GLY A 105 0.37 3.32 17.96
CA GLY A 105 1.41 3.80 18.86
C GLY A 105 2.83 3.30 18.57
N ASN A 106 3.04 2.47 17.56
CA ASN A 106 4.37 2.02 17.15
C ASN A 106 4.86 2.77 15.93
N GLU A 107 6.13 3.14 15.90
CA GLU A 107 6.74 3.73 14.71
C GLU A 107 6.79 2.70 13.59
N ILE A 108 6.27 3.07 12.42
CA ILE A 108 6.24 2.19 11.24
C ILE A 108 7.00 2.76 10.05
N VAL A 109 7.13 4.09 9.94
CA VAL A 109 7.89 4.75 8.89
C VAL A 109 8.65 5.92 9.48
N LEU A 110 9.96 5.95 9.24
CA LEU A 110 10.81 7.11 9.45
C LEU A 110 11.20 7.64 8.08
N LEU A 111 11.02 8.91 7.85
CA LEU A 111 11.33 9.59 6.59
C LEU A 111 12.20 10.80 6.87
N ASN A 112 13.29 10.92 6.14
CA ASN A 112 14.17 12.07 6.12
C ASN A 112 14.43 12.42 4.66
N GLY A 113 14.21 13.68 4.27
CA GLY A 113 14.34 14.03 2.88
C GLY A 113 14.59 15.50 2.63
N ARG A 114 15.12 15.78 1.46
CA ARG A 114 15.41 17.11 0.96
C ARG A 114 14.89 17.27 -0.46
N TYR A 115 14.22 18.39 -0.71
CA TYR A 115 13.91 18.89 -2.04
C TYR A 115 14.81 20.08 -2.37
N TYR A 116 15.34 20.13 -3.58
CA TYR A 116 16.19 21.24 -4.06
C TYR A 116 16.06 21.41 -5.57
N ASP A 117 16.36 22.60 -6.07
CA ASP A 117 16.33 22.91 -7.50
C ASP A 117 17.72 22.82 -8.13
N VAL A 118 17.79 22.19 -9.30
CA VAL A 118 19.01 22.18 -10.14
C VAL A 118 18.64 22.63 -11.54
N GLY A 119 18.93 23.88 -11.86
CA GLY A 119 18.70 24.44 -13.19
C GLY A 119 17.23 24.45 -13.62
N GLY A 120 16.32 24.73 -12.70
CA GLY A 120 14.87 24.74 -12.92
C GLY A 120 14.22 23.37 -12.87
N ARG A 121 14.92 22.35 -12.38
CA ARG A 121 14.38 21.01 -12.15
C ARG A 121 14.39 20.70 -10.66
N GLY A 122 13.21 20.37 -10.13
CA GLY A 122 13.07 19.91 -8.76
C GLY A 122 13.70 18.52 -8.59
N MET A 123 14.58 18.39 -7.61
CA MET A 123 15.27 17.15 -7.27
C MET A 123 14.87 16.71 -5.86
N LEU A 124 14.81 15.41 -5.66
CA LEU A 124 14.54 14.75 -4.39
C LEU A 124 15.76 13.95 -3.95
N GLU A 125 16.03 13.97 -2.65
CA GLU A 125 17.02 13.13 -2.01
C GLU A 125 16.50 12.79 -0.61
N GLY A 126 16.55 11.52 -0.21
CA GLY A 126 16.05 11.14 1.11
C GLY A 126 16.28 9.67 1.44
N GLU A 127 15.98 9.38 2.69
CA GLU A 127 16.04 8.03 3.25
C GLU A 127 14.72 7.75 3.95
N SER A 128 14.29 6.49 3.89
CA SER A 128 13.14 6.04 4.66
C SER A 128 13.39 4.65 5.22
N THR A 129 13.01 4.45 6.47
CA THR A 129 13.03 3.14 7.13
C THR A 129 11.60 2.71 7.43
N PHE A 130 11.23 1.55 6.94
CA PHE A 130 9.95 0.90 7.21
C PHE A 130 10.15 -0.17 8.29
N GLN A 131 9.32 -0.11 9.34
CA GLN A 131 9.39 -1.03 10.47
C GLN A 131 8.02 -1.70 10.65
N ARG A 132 7.92 -2.97 10.23
CA ARG A 132 6.69 -3.76 10.38
C ARG A 132 5.41 -3.07 9.86
N VAL A 133 5.51 -2.42 8.70
CA VAL A 133 4.34 -1.83 8.02
C VAL A 133 3.37 -2.96 7.64
N PRO A 134 2.08 -2.91 8.06
CA PRO A 134 1.13 -3.97 7.76
C PRO A 134 0.83 -4.07 6.26
N PHE A 135 0.95 -5.26 5.66
CA PHE A 135 0.45 -5.50 4.30
C PHE A 135 -1.07 -5.31 4.17
N ALA A 136 -1.79 -5.40 5.29
CA ALA A 136 -3.23 -5.13 5.33
C ALA A 136 -3.60 -3.72 4.83
N PHE A 137 -2.68 -2.75 4.89
CA PHE A 137 -2.91 -1.41 4.34
C PHE A 137 -3.15 -1.44 2.83
N LEU A 138 -2.52 -2.38 2.11
CA LEU A 138 -2.73 -2.53 0.67
C LEU A 138 -4.17 -2.93 0.31
N ASN A 139 -4.88 -3.61 1.23
CA ASN A 139 -6.28 -4.00 1.01
C ASN A 139 -7.18 -2.77 0.87
N ALA A 140 -6.83 -1.66 1.51
CA ALA A 140 -7.59 -0.41 1.44
C ALA A 140 -7.55 0.25 0.03
N PHE A 141 -6.54 -0.06 -0.76
CA PHE A 141 -6.43 0.38 -2.16
C PHE A 141 -7.08 -0.59 -3.15
N MET A 142 -7.54 -1.75 -2.66
CA MET A 142 -8.21 -2.79 -3.44
C MET A 142 -9.50 -3.25 -2.74
N PRO A 143 -10.43 -2.35 -2.37
CA PRO A 143 -11.57 -2.69 -1.50
C PRO A 143 -12.48 -3.76 -2.11
N ASP A 144 -12.64 -3.77 -3.44
CA ASP A 144 -13.44 -4.75 -4.18
C ASP A 144 -12.59 -5.87 -4.77
N GLY A 145 -11.29 -5.90 -4.41
CA GLY A 145 -10.36 -6.91 -4.91
C GLY A 145 -10.65 -8.29 -4.34
N PRO A 146 -10.43 -9.34 -5.13
CA PRO A 146 -10.61 -10.72 -4.66
C PRO A 146 -9.54 -11.16 -3.66
N LEU A 147 -8.52 -10.34 -3.43
CA LEU A 147 -7.35 -10.66 -2.63
C LEU A 147 -7.32 -9.87 -1.34
N ALA A 148 -7.01 -10.53 -0.23
CA ALA A 148 -6.70 -9.91 1.06
C ALA A 148 -5.28 -10.29 1.49
N MET A 149 -4.49 -9.29 1.86
CA MET A 149 -3.11 -9.46 2.31
C MET A 149 -3.00 -9.24 3.82
N SER A 150 -2.10 -9.99 4.45
CA SER A 150 -1.72 -9.85 5.86
C SER A 150 -0.24 -10.15 6.05
N GLY A 151 0.30 -9.84 7.23
CA GLY A 151 1.73 -9.87 7.53
C GLY A 151 2.33 -8.47 7.48
N TYR A 152 3.65 -8.38 7.48
CA TYR A 152 4.36 -7.11 7.63
C TYR A 152 5.50 -6.97 6.63
N ALA A 153 5.81 -5.73 6.30
CA ALA A 153 6.97 -5.34 5.52
C ALA A 153 7.91 -4.48 6.36
N SER A 154 9.22 -4.72 6.25
CA SER A 154 10.27 -3.87 6.82
C SER A 154 11.35 -3.63 5.77
N GLY A 155 12.02 -2.48 5.81
CA GLY A 155 13.07 -2.21 4.84
C GLY A 155 13.64 -0.81 4.96
N ASP A 156 14.77 -0.61 4.29
CA ASP A 156 15.45 0.67 4.20
C ASP A 156 15.52 1.08 2.73
N PHE A 157 15.17 2.32 2.45
CA PHE A 157 15.08 2.87 1.11
C PHE A 157 15.78 4.20 1.00
N MET A 158 16.41 4.42 -0.14
CA MET A 158 16.96 5.69 -0.58
C MET A 158 16.12 6.22 -1.74
N LEU A 159 15.65 7.46 -1.60
CA LEU A 159 14.95 8.22 -2.62
C LEU A 159 15.90 9.18 -3.27
N SER A 160 15.88 9.28 -4.60
CA SER A 160 16.69 10.23 -5.35
C SER A 160 16.02 10.61 -6.67
N GLY A 161 16.62 11.51 -7.44
CA GLY A 161 16.16 11.84 -8.78
C GLY A 161 15.21 13.03 -8.86
N GLY A 162 14.58 13.22 -10.00
CA GLY A 162 13.65 14.32 -10.24
C GLY A 162 12.28 14.08 -9.59
N ILE A 163 11.60 15.15 -9.21
CA ILE A 163 10.25 15.09 -8.63
C ILE A 163 9.25 14.39 -9.58
N ASP A 164 9.44 14.54 -10.88
CA ASP A 164 8.58 13.91 -11.90
C ASP A 164 8.88 12.41 -12.11
N ASN A 165 10.11 11.99 -11.77
CA ASN A 165 10.57 10.60 -11.91
C ASN A 165 11.47 10.25 -10.72
N PRO A 166 10.90 10.04 -9.53
CA PRO A 166 11.67 9.64 -8.35
C PRO A 166 12.21 8.22 -8.52
N ILE A 167 13.45 8.02 -8.06
CA ILE A 167 14.14 6.74 -8.08
C ILE A 167 14.21 6.22 -6.65
N LEU A 168 13.66 5.05 -6.43
CA LEU A 168 13.71 4.36 -5.15
C LEU A 168 14.67 3.17 -5.24
N ASN A 169 15.62 3.10 -4.31
CA ASN A 169 16.55 1.98 -4.16
C ASN A 169 16.51 1.47 -2.73
N GLY A 170 16.66 0.17 -2.53
CA GLY A 170 16.65 -0.38 -1.19
C GLY A 170 16.37 -1.87 -1.11
N GLN A 171 15.96 -2.29 0.08
CA GLN A 171 15.58 -3.68 0.36
C GLN A 171 14.27 -3.72 1.14
N LEU A 172 13.40 -4.65 0.76
CA LEU A 172 12.16 -4.96 1.45
C LEU A 172 12.22 -6.39 1.98
N ARG A 173 12.00 -6.56 3.27
CA ARG A 173 11.85 -7.85 3.93
C ARG A 173 10.39 -8.08 4.30
N THR A 174 9.86 -9.22 3.90
CA THR A 174 8.53 -9.68 4.30
C THR A 174 8.61 -10.47 5.60
N ASP A 175 7.60 -10.34 6.44
CA ASP A 175 7.38 -11.13 7.65
C ASP A 175 5.95 -11.68 7.61
N SER A 176 5.84 -13.00 7.54
CA SER A 176 4.58 -13.73 7.62
C SER A 176 3.53 -13.29 6.58
N LEU A 177 3.98 -12.99 5.34
CA LEU A 177 3.09 -12.56 4.27
C LEU A 177 2.12 -13.68 3.88
N ASN A 178 0.83 -13.39 3.99
CA ASN A 178 -0.26 -14.24 3.54
C ASN A 178 -1.13 -13.49 2.53
N ILE A 179 -1.49 -14.17 1.44
CA ILE A 179 -2.41 -13.67 0.41
C ILE A 179 -3.60 -14.63 0.34
N LYS A 180 -4.81 -14.13 0.60
CA LYS A 180 -6.04 -14.92 0.58
C LYS A 180 -6.95 -14.47 -0.55
N ALA A 181 -7.61 -15.44 -1.18
CA ALA A 181 -8.70 -15.23 -2.11
C ALA A 181 -9.87 -16.13 -1.68
N ASP A 182 -10.69 -15.64 -0.77
CA ASP A 182 -11.71 -16.43 -0.09
C ASP A 182 -12.74 -17.01 -1.06
N SER A 183 -13.15 -16.25 -2.09
CA SER A 183 -14.08 -16.72 -3.13
C SER A 183 -13.56 -17.94 -3.90
N TYR A 184 -12.24 -18.09 -4.01
CA TYR A 184 -11.57 -19.18 -4.70
C TYR A 184 -10.97 -20.21 -3.75
N SER A 185 -11.15 -20.03 -2.44
CA SER A 185 -10.56 -20.89 -1.40
C SER A 185 -9.03 -21.00 -1.51
N VAL A 186 -8.39 -19.95 -1.98
CA VAL A 186 -6.92 -19.87 -2.11
C VAL A 186 -6.35 -19.13 -0.90
N ASN A 187 -5.34 -19.71 -0.30
CA ASN A 187 -4.56 -19.10 0.79
C ASN A 187 -3.08 -19.39 0.56
N LEU A 188 -2.34 -18.37 0.19
CA LEU A 188 -0.92 -18.46 -0.11
C LEU A 188 -0.10 -17.91 1.04
N ARG A 189 0.77 -18.71 1.60
CA ARG A 189 1.78 -18.32 2.58
C ARG A 189 3.10 -18.12 1.86
N ILE A 190 3.66 -16.94 2.00
CA ILE A 190 4.99 -16.60 1.50
C ILE A 190 5.93 -16.54 2.69
N PRO A 191 6.94 -17.42 2.79
CA PRO A 191 7.95 -17.38 3.85
C PRO A 191 8.68 -16.04 3.86
N ASP A 192 9.28 -15.72 4.99
CA ASP A 192 10.08 -14.51 5.15
C ASP A 192 11.16 -14.46 4.06
N HIS A 193 11.17 -13.36 3.36
CA HIS A 193 12.04 -13.16 2.22
C HIS A 193 12.51 -11.72 2.14
N THR A 194 13.71 -11.52 1.59
CA THR A 194 14.22 -10.17 1.30
C THR A 194 14.27 -10.00 -0.22
N VAL A 195 13.64 -8.94 -0.69
CA VAL A 195 13.65 -8.53 -2.10
C VAL A 195 14.38 -7.20 -2.24
N THR A 196 15.09 -7.05 -3.35
CA THR A 196 15.81 -5.81 -3.67
C THR A 196 14.93 -4.94 -4.55
N VAL A 197 14.97 -3.65 -4.27
CA VAL A 197 14.43 -2.59 -5.11
C VAL A 197 15.60 -1.83 -5.71
N ASP A 198 15.67 -1.79 -7.04
CA ASP A 198 16.71 -1.13 -7.81
C ASP A 198 16.06 -0.32 -8.93
N ASP A 199 16.36 0.98 -9.00
CA ASP A 199 15.73 1.92 -9.94
C ASP A 199 14.20 1.81 -9.97
N SER A 200 13.57 1.80 -8.78
CA SER A 200 12.11 1.64 -8.62
C SER A 200 11.56 0.33 -9.21
N ARG A 201 12.38 -0.71 -9.29
CA ARG A 201 12.00 -2.07 -9.69
C ARG A 201 12.26 -3.05 -8.57
N LEU A 202 11.21 -3.77 -8.19
CA LEU A 202 11.30 -4.83 -7.20
C LEU A 202 11.61 -6.15 -7.91
N ALA A 203 12.77 -6.74 -7.59
CA ALA A 203 13.21 -8.00 -8.17
C ALA A 203 12.67 -9.20 -7.39
N LEU A 204 11.90 -10.05 -8.07
CA LEU A 204 11.37 -11.30 -7.53
C LEU A 204 12.31 -12.45 -7.93
N ASN A 205 13.19 -12.85 -7.03
CA ASN A 205 14.16 -13.92 -7.26
C ASN A 205 13.70 -15.19 -6.52
N ARG A 206 13.04 -16.11 -7.23
CA ARG A 206 12.54 -17.38 -6.68
C ARG A 206 11.68 -17.20 -5.41
N ILE A 207 10.70 -16.32 -5.48
CA ILE A 207 9.73 -16.18 -4.38
C ILE A 207 8.89 -17.45 -4.34
N GLU A 208 8.87 -18.12 -3.20
CA GLU A 208 8.11 -19.35 -2.99
C GLU A 208 6.80 -19.04 -2.27
N ALA A 209 5.68 -19.43 -2.87
CA ALA A 209 4.35 -19.30 -2.28
C ALA A 209 3.73 -20.67 -2.06
N TYR A 210 3.34 -20.95 -0.83
CA TYR A 210 2.77 -22.23 -0.40
C TYR A 210 1.28 -22.10 -0.17
N ALA A 211 0.50 -23.00 -0.78
CA ALA A 211 -0.91 -23.19 -0.44
C ALA A 211 -1.05 -24.19 0.74
N ALA A 212 -1.76 -25.27 0.54
CA ALA A 212 -1.97 -26.32 1.56
C ALA A 212 -0.97 -27.47 1.37
N GLY A 213 0.30 -27.27 1.67
CA GLY A 213 1.33 -28.31 1.55
C GLY A 213 2.72 -27.74 1.47
N ASP A 214 3.70 -28.59 1.15
CA ASP A 214 5.11 -28.25 1.15
C ASP A 214 5.66 -28.02 -0.27
N THR A 215 4.80 -28.10 -1.29
CA THR A 215 5.20 -27.85 -2.68
C THR A 215 4.97 -26.38 -3.03
N PRO A 216 5.97 -25.60 -3.41
CA PRO A 216 5.81 -24.20 -3.70
C PRO A 216 5.34 -23.90 -5.13
N LEU A 217 4.62 -22.81 -5.25
CA LEU A 217 4.55 -22.01 -6.46
C LEU A 217 5.76 -21.07 -6.46
N VAL A 218 6.56 -21.08 -7.50
CA VAL A 218 7.77 -20.24 -7.61
C VAL A 218 7.51 -19.11 -8.57
N LEU A 219 7.80 -17.88 -8.11
CA LEU A 219 7.70 -16.64 -8.87
C LEU A 219 9.10 -16.08 -9.13
N ASP A 220 9.39 -15.78 -10.38
CA ASP A 220 10.61 -15.09 -10.81
C ASP A 220 10.23 -13.92 -11.72
N GLY A 221 10.82 -12.73 -11.53
CA GLY A 221 10.53 -11.59 -12.40
C GLY A 221 10.71 -10.26 -11.70
N ASN A 222 9.93 -9.27 -12.10
CA ASN A 222 10.01 -7.96 -11.51
C ASN A 222 8.66 -7.24 -11.49
N ILE A 223 8.57 -6.25 -10.60
CA ILE A 223 7.49 -5.27 -10.54
C ILE A 223 8.14 -3.89 -10.71
N ASP A 224 7.81 -3.20 -11.79
CA ASP A 224 8.30 -1.85 -12.09
C ASP A 224 7.27 -0.82 -11.62
N PHE A 225 7.62 -0.01 -10.66
CA PHE A 225 6.83 1.08 -10.12
C PHE A 225 7.54 2.45 -10.27
N SER A 226 8.44 2.57 -11.23
CA SER A 226 9.05 3.85 -11.62
C SER A 226 7.99 4.90 -11.99
N ARG A 227 6.80 4.44 -12.37
CA ARG A 227 5.61 5.26 -12.56
C ARG A 227 4.47 4.70 -11.70
N LEU A 228 4.12 5.41 -10.65
CA LEU A 228 3.06 4.98 -9.71
C LEU A 228 1.67 4.95 -10.33
N ASP A 229 1.44 5.74 -11.38
CA ASP A 229 0.21 5.73 -12.19
C ASP A 229 0.12 4.53 -13.15
N ASN A 230 1.22 3.82 -13.38
CA ASN A 230 1.32 2.69 -14.30
C ASN A 230 2.33 1.64 -13.82
N VAL A 231 2.01 0.97 -12.72
CA VAL A 231 2.81 -0.14 -12.19
C VAL A 231 2.74 -1.33 -13.15
N LEU A 232 3.89 -1.87 -13.54
CA LEU A 232 4.00 -2.99 -14.47
C LEU A 232 4.54 -4.23 -13.76
N LEU A 233 3.88 -5.35 -13.99
CA LEU A 233 4.31 -6.67 -13.53
C LEU A 233 4.81 -7.49 -14.73
N ASP A 234 5.91 -8.20 -14.55
CA ASP A 234 6.43 -9.17 -15.51
C ASP A 234 7.06 -10.33 -14.75
N MET A 235 6.32 -11.42 -14.64
CA MET A 235 6.67 -12.55 -13.79
C MET A 235 6.54 -13.88 -14.53
N ASN A 236 7.45 -14.79 -14.26
CA ASN A 236 7.33 -16.21 -14.59
C ASN A 236 6.81 -16.96 -13.37
N VAL A 237 5.85 -17.82 -13.60
CA VAL A 237 5.19 -18.63 -12.57
C VAL A 237 5.43 -20.10 -12.87
N ARG A 238 5.88 -20.86 -11.89
CA ARG A 238 6.13 -22.31 -12.03
C ARG A 238 5.68 -23.06 -10.79
N ALA A 239 5.00 -24.16 -11.00
CA ALA A 239 4.63 -25.08 -9.93
C ALA A 239 4.57 -26.53 -10.45
N LYS A 240 4.90 -27.48 -9.60
CA LYS A 240 4.80 -28.90 -9.90
C LYS A 240 4.08 -29.58 -8.74
N ASP A 241 3.06 -30.38 -9.05
CA ASP A 241 2.23 -31.06 -8.07
C ASP A 241 1.70 -30.13 -6.96
N TYR A 242 1.28 -28.96 -7.39
CA TYR A 242 0.90 -27.85 -6.50
C TYR A 242 -0.56 -27.99 -6.05
N PRO A 243 -0.84 -27.99 -4.74
CA PRO A 243 -2.20 -28.06 -4.22
C PRO A 243 -2.91 -26.71 -4.34
N LEU A 244 -3.39 -26.38 -5.54
CA LEU A 244 -3.99 -25.09 -5.86
C LEU A 244 -5.24 -24.82 -5.02
N ILE A 245 -6.09 -25.85 -4.85
CA ILE A 245 -7.28 -25.82 -3.99
C ILE A 245 -7.20 -26.99 -3.01
N ASN A 246 -7.39 -26.69 -1.74
CA ASN A 246 -7.56 -27.68 -0.68
C ASN A 246 -8.48 -27.09 0.40
N ALA A 247 -9.77 -27.07 0.12
CA ALA A 247 -10.73 -26.37 0.96
C ALA A 247 -12.04 -27.17 1.11
N PRO A 248 -12.62 -27.19 2.33
CA PRO A 248 -13.94 -27.76 2.53
C PRO A 248 -15.02 -26.88 1.89
N LYS A 249 -16.17 -27.49 1.62
CA LYS A 249 -17.36 -26.76 1.15
C LYS A 249 -17.79 -25.73 2.20
N LYS A 250 -17.85 -24.46 1.81
CA LYS A 250 -18.39 -23.35 2.62
C LYS A 250 -19.41 -22.56 1.81
N GLN A 251 -20.32 -21.88 2.50
CA GLN A 251 -21.27 -20.99 1.84
C GLN A 251 -20.50 -19.79 1.22
N GLY A 252 -20.78 -19.47 -0.03
CA GLY A 252 -20.14 -18.37 -0.75
C GLY A 252 -18.82 -18.71 -1.46
N THR A 253 -18.31 -19.95 -1.35
CA THR A 253 -17.13 -20.37 -2.13
C THR A 253 -17.54 -20.82 -3.53
N LEU A 254 -16.79 -20.36 -4.54
CA LEU A 254 -16.98 -20.76 -5.94
C LEU A 254 -16.38 -22.13 -6.26
N ALA A 255 -15.36 -22.56 -5.49
CA ALA A 255 -14.70 -23.84 -5.66
C ALA A 255 -14.30 -24.45 -4.31
N TYR A 256 -14.46 -25.76 -4.18
CA TYR A 256 -14.07 -26.54 -2.99
C TYR A 256 -13.62 -27.95 -3.37
N GLY A 257 -12.91 -28.61 -2.47
CA GLY A 257 -12.31 -29.92 -2.69
C GLY A 257 -10.80 -29.85 -2.77
N LYS A 258 -10.19 -30.71 -3.57
CA LYS A 258 -8.73 -30.77 -3.76
C LYS A 258 -8.41 -30.65 -5.24
N MET A 259 -7.53 -29.73 -5.59
CA MET A 259 -7.06 -29.56 -6.96
C MET A 259 -5.55 -29.48 -6.97
N PHE A 260 -4.91 -30.41 -7.67
CA PHE A 260 -3.46 -30.46 -7.85
C PHE A 260 -3.12 -30.13 -9.31
N VAL A 261 -2.12 -29.29 -9.52
CA VAL A 261 -1.75 -28.81 -10.84
C VAL A 261 -0.24 -28.78 -11.05
N ASN A 262 0.17 -28.97 -12.31
CA ASN A 262 1.43 -28.45 -12.79
C ASN A 262 1.14 -27.16 -13.54
N LEU A 263 1.89 -26.11 -13.23
CA LEU A 263 1.72 -24.79 -13.82
C LEU A 263 3.06 -24.25 -14.32
N GLY A 264 3.08 -23.71 -15.52
CA GLY A 264 4.22 -22.97 -16.06
C GLY A 264 3.74 -21.90 -16.99
N GLY A 265 4.12 -20.64 -16.73
CA GLY A 265 3.65 -19.54 -17.55
C GLY A 265 4.29 -18.21 -17.20
N ARG A 266 3.93 -17.20 -17.98
CA ARG A 266 4.27 -15.79 -17.75
C ARG A 266 3.00 -15.02 -17.41
N LEU A 267 3.11 -14.16 -16.41
CA LEU A 267 2.10 -13.21 -15.97
C LEU A 267 2.65 -11.81 -16.19
N TRP A 268 1.91 -10.94 -16.90
CA TRP A 268 2.38 -9.57 -17.16
C TRP A 268 1.20 -8.61 -17.29
N GLY A 269 1.49 -7.31 -17.16
CA GLY A 269 0.51 -6.24 -17.28
C GLY A 269 0.47 -5.35 -16.05
N THR A 270 -0.65 -4.67 -15.85
CA THR A 270 -0.91 -3.86 -14.66
C THR A 270 -1.72 -4.64 -13.62
N PRO A 271 -1.77 -4.21 -12.34
CA PRO A 271 -2.61 -4.87 -11.33
C PRO A 271 -4.09 -5.00 -11.71
N THR A 272 -4.59 -4.08 -12.55
CA THR A 272 -5.99 -4.05 -13.01
C THR A 272 -6.21 -4.72 -14.36
N ASP A 273 -5.15 -4.99 -15.13
CA ASP A 273 -5.19 -5.68 -16.44
C ASP A 273 -4.04 -6.69 -16.54
N LEU A 274 -4.15 -7.77 -15.74
CA LEU A 274 -3.19 -8.86 -15.74
C LEU A 274 -3.49 -9.85 -16.87
N LYS A 275 -2.45 -10.19 -17.63
CA LYS A 275 -2.46 -11.19 -18.70
C LYS A 275 -1.61 -12.38 -18.32
N MET A 276 -2.11 -13.57 -18.57
CA MET A 276 -1.37 -14.81 -18.35
C MET A 276 -1.33 -15.66 -19.61
N ARG A 277 -0.15 -16.17 -19.91
CA ARG A 277 0.04 -17.18 -20.95
C ARG A 277 0.90 -18.31 -20.40
N GLY A 278 0.39 -19.53 -20.46
CA GLY A 278 1.11 -20.66 -19.91
C GLY A 278 0.38 -21.97 -20.16
N ARG A 279 0.87 -23.00 -19.49
CA ARG A 279 0.29 -24.33 -19.45
C ARG A 279 -0.09 -24.67 -18.01
N LEU A 280 -1.30 -25.18 -17.87
CA LEU A 280 -1.83 -25.71 -16.61
C LEU A 280 -2.30 -27.13 -16.88
N ASP A 281 -1.66 -28.10 -16.23
CA ASP A 281 -2.05 -29.50 -16.28
C ASP A 281 -2.73 -29.85 -14.95
N VAL A 282 -4.00 -30.26 -15.00
CA VAL A 282 -4.74 -30.76 -13.82
C VAL A 282 -4.38 -32.23 -13.62
N LEU A 283 -3.94 -32.56 -12.41
CA LEU A 283 -3.46 -33.91 -12.08
C LEU A 283 -4.61 -34.84 -11.71
N GLY A 284 -4.42 -36.14 -11.92
CA GLY A 284 -5.43 -37.17 -11.70
C GLY A 284 -5.87 -37.38 -10.23
N SER A 285 -5.12 -36.80 -9.27
CA SER A 285 -5.48 -36.75 -7.84
C SER A 285 -6.48 -35.64 -7.49
N THR A 286 -6.96 -34.89 -8.48
CA THR A 286 -7.90 -33.77 -8.31
C THR A 286 -9.32 -34.28 -8.10
N ASP A 287 -9.96 -33.78 -7.04
CA ASP A 287 -11.37 -33.93 -6.72
C ASP A 287 -11.92 -32.57 -6.28
N VAL A 288 -12.42 -31.79 -7.24
CA VAL A 288 -12.87 -30.43 -7.05
C VAL A 288 -14.27 -30.22 -7.61
N SER A 289 -15.09 -29.51 -6.87
CA SER A 289 -16.41 -29.05 -7.28
C SER A 289 -16.40 -27.54 -7.42
N CYS A 290 -16.91 -27.04 -8.55
CA CYS A 290 -17.07 -25.61 -8.80
C CYS A 290 -18.54 -25.27 -8.94
N TYR A 291 -18.98 -24.17 -8.37
CA TYR A 291 -20.28 -23.58 -8.66
C TYR A 291 -20.15 -22.67 -9.87
N LEU A 292 -20.81 -23.04 -10.94
CA LEU A 292 -21.01 -22.12 -12.07
C LEU A 292 -22.20 -21.24 -11.69
N SER A 293 -21.99 -19.95 -11.43
CA SER A 293 -23.11 -19.01 -11.38
C SER A 293 -23.59 -18.83 -12.82
N ASP A 294 -24.86 -19.14 -13.08
CA ASP A 294 -25.53 -18.78 -14.31
C ASP A 294 -25.62 -17.24 -14.40
N THR A 295 -24.56 -16.62 -14.89
CA THR A 295 -24.71 -15.31 -15.51
C THR A 295 -25.34 -15.62 -16.86
N PRO A 296 -26.56 -15.15 -17.18
CA PRO A 296 -27.11 -15.35 -18.50
C PRO A 296 -26.16 -14.69 -19.49
N ILE A 297 -25.54 -15.51 -20.34
CA ILE A 297 -24.85 -15.04 -21.53
C ILE A 297 -25.98 -14.47 -22.38
N THR A 298 -26.15 -13.16 -22.37
CA THR A 298 -26.95 -12.48 -23.38
C THR A 298 -26.17 -12.61 -24.69
N VAL A 299 -26.47 -13.66 -25.41
CA VAL A 299 -26.15 -13.75 -26.85
C VAL A 299 -27.08 -12.75 -27.49
N ASP A 300 -26.57 -11.58 -27.80
CA ASP A 300 -27.22 -10.63 -28.69
C ASP A 300 -27.12 -11.22 -30.11
N ASP A 301 -28.04 -12.11 -30.41
CA ASP A 301 -28.29 -12.59 -31.76
C ASP A 301 -28.98 -11.45 -32.53
N GLN A 302 -28.19 -10.49 -32.97
CA GLN A 302 -28.64 -9.62 -34.08
C GLN A 302 -28.52 -10.40 -35.40
N LEU A 303 -29.51 -11.22 -35.65
CA LEU A 303 -29.89 -11.57 -37.00
C LEU A 303 -30.48 -10.31 -37.65
N SER A 304 -29.69 -9.60 -38.41
CA SER A 304 -30.18 -8.60 -39.37
C SER A 304 -30.47 -9.30 -40.67
N ASP A 305 -31.73 -9.31 -41.04
CA ASP A 305 -32.20 -9.50 -42.41
C ASP A 305 -31.63 -8.43 -43.36
#